data_64095f4ec023845f0e1d763890f3c29a
#
_entry.id   64095f4ec023845f0e1d763890f3c29a
#
_cell.length_a   1.000
_cell.length_b   1.000
_cell.length_c   1.000
_cell.angle_alpha   90.00
_cell.angle_beta   90.00
_cell.angle_gamma   90.00
#
_symmetry.space_group_name_H-M   'P 1'
#
loop_
_entity.id
_entity.type
_entity.pdbx_description
1 polymer ?
#
loop_
_entity_poly.entity_id
_entity_poly.type
_entity_poly.pdbx_seq_one_letter_code
_entity_poly.pdbx_strand_id
1 'polypeptide(L)'
;ENKALLTWEGFNDASASYRYVTEMSRNGRDFVPVGTVQKESSVNDQYQFTYTTKQNESGDFFFRVKQVYANSYTRISEVRKVTLKSSVVPRFIISPNPSTGVVGIKFDNDEGGKHKLEIFNAQGQTVVRKDIVLSGSSYQQIASLQSGMYWVKLTDLSSQLSAVSQLYIK
;
A
#
# COMPACT_ATOMS: atom_id res chain seq x y z
N GLU A 1 -6.70 2.03 8.10
CA GLU A 1 -5.32 2.23 8.56
C GLU A 1 -4.64 0.88 8.78
N ASN A 2 -3.46 0.71 8.22
CA ASN A 2 -2.62 -0.46 8.44
C ASN A 2 -1.69 -0.23 9.63
N LYS A 3 -1.30 -1.31 10.32
CA LYS A 3 -0.40 -1.25 11.46
C LYS A 3 0.78 -2.19 11.25
N ALA A 4 1.98 -1.73 11.60
CA ALA A 4 3.17 -2.55 11.69
C ALA A 4 3.63 -2.59 13.15
N LEU A 5 3.68 -3.78 13.74
CA LEU A 5 4.22 -3.99 15.07
C LEU A 5 5.72 -4.31 14.95
N LEU A 6 6.54 -3.46 15.55
CA LEU A 6 7.98 -3.67 15.70
C LEU A 6 8.24 -4.23 17.10
N THR A 7 8.97 -5.33 17.18
CA THR A 7 9.44 -5.91 18.44
C THR A 7 10.94 -6.13 18.38
N TRP A 8 11.62 -5.85 19.46
CA TRP A 8 13.08 -6.07 19.57
C TRP A 8 13.48 -6.38 20.99
N GLU A 9 14.64 -7.02 21.12
CA GLU A 9 15.31 -7.22 22.39
C GLU A 9 16.35 -6.13 22.58
N GLY A 10 16.40 -5.58 23.77
CA GLY A 10 17.41 -4.59 24.15
C GLY A 10 18.70 -5.27 24.64
N PHE A 11 19.84 -4.61 24.43
CA PHE A 11 21.05 -4.99 25.15
C PHE A 11 20.94 -4.47 26.58
N ASN A 12 20.99 -5.40 27.53
CA ASN A 12 20.89 -5.06 28.94
C ASN A 12 22.21 -4.42 29.43
N ASP A 13 22.31 -3.10 29.36
CA ASP A 13 23.30 -2.33 30.11
C ASP A 13 22.55 -1.65 31.26
N ALA A 14 22.53 -2.33 32.40
CA ALA A 14 21.80 -1.87 33.59
C ALA A 14 22.28 -0.49 34.09
N SER A 15 23.52 -0.13 33.79
CA SER A 15 24.14 1.12 34.25
C SER A 15 23.96 2.31 33.32
N ALA A 16 23.55 2.07 32.05
CA ALA A 16 23.47 3.12 31.06
C ALA A 16 22.04 3.68 30.90
N SER A 17 21.93 5.00 30.81
CA SER A 17 20.72 5.67 30.38
C SER A 17 20.67 5.73 28.86
N TYR A 18 19.59 5.20 28.25
CA TYR A 18 19.37 5.21 26.79
C TYR A 18 17.87 5.23 26.45
N ARG A 19 17.57 5.56 25.21
CA ARG A 19 16.26 5.43 24.62
C ARG A 19 16.35 4.75 23.26
N TYR A 20 15.26 4.19 22.79
CA TYR A 20 15.13 3.68 21.45
C TYR A 20 14.38 4.69 20.59
N VAL A 21 14.90 4.95 19.38
CA VAL A 21 14.22 5.71 18.34
C VAL A 21 13.88 4.75 17.22
N THR A 22 12.62 4.57 16.93
CA THR A 22 12.15 3.82 15.76
C THR A 22 12.17 4.73 14.56
N GLU A 23 12.82 4.28 13.50
CA GLU A 23 12.95 5.02 12.24
C GLU A 23 12.31 4.24 11.10
N MET A 24 11.70 4.96 10.16
CA MET A 24 11.05 4.41 8.97
C MET A 24 11.60 5.05 7.71
N SER A 25 11.63 4.27 6.63
CA SER A 25 11.98 4.71 5.28
C SER A 25 11.05 4.09 4.24
N ARG A 26 10.79 4.81 3.15
CA ARG A 26 10.04 4.30 1.99
C ARG A 26 10.96 3.71 0.89
N ASN A 27 12.23 4.03 0.91
CA ASN A 27 13.20 3.60 -0.10
C ASN A 27 14.35 2.73 0.46
N GLY A 28 14.35 2.46 1.77
CA GLY A 28 15.38 1.71 2.48
C GLY A 28 16.70 2.46 2.69
N ARG A 29 16.76 3.76 2.37
CA ARG A 29 17.97 4.60 2.48
C ARG A 29 17.76 5.80 3.39
N ASP A 30 16.72 6.58 3.14
CA ASP A 30 16.41 7.81 3.86
C ASP A 30 15.46 7.50 5.02
N PHE A 31 15.99 7.42 6.23
CA PHE A 31 15.25 7.06 7.43
C PHE A 31 14.85 8.31 8.22
N VAL A 32 13.58 8.37 8.63
CA VAL A 32 13.03 9.41 9.48
C VAL A 32 12.52 8.83 10.80
N PRO A 33 12.67 9.52 11.93
CA PRO A 33 12.11 9.08 13.21
C PRO A 33 10.58 9.02 13.14
N VAL A 34 9.98 7.93 13.64
CA VAL A 34 8.53 7.75 13.72
C VAL A 34 8.04 7.49 15.15
N GLY A 35 8.96 7.23 16.10
CA GLY A 35 8.62 7.07 17.49
C GLY A 35 9.83 6.95 18.40
N THR A 36 9.56 7.05 19.70
CA THR A 36 10.58 6.86 20.74
C THR A 36 10.02 5.96 21.83
N VAL A 37 10.82 4.99 22.27
CA VAL A 37 10.52 4.11 23.39
C VAL A 37 11.60 4.31 24.44
N GLN A 38 11.20 4.65 25.67
CA GLN A 38 12.12 4.83 26.78
C GLN A 38 12.56 3.48 27.32
N LYS A 39 13.79 3.45 27.88
CA LYS A 39 14.23 2.31 28.65
C LYS A 39 13.33 2.17 29.88
N GLU A 40 12.64 1.05 30.00
CA GLU A 40 11.93 0.69 31.21
C GLU A 40 12.85 -0.10 32.15
N SER A 41 12.67 0.09 33.45
CA SER A 41 13.48 -0.61 34.50
C SER A 41 13.05 -2.08 34.64
N SER A 42 12.39 -2.67 33.68
CA SER A 42 11.80 -3.99 33.79
C SER A 42 12.78 -5.11 33.43
N VAL A 43 12.57 -6.24 34.08
CA VAL A 43 13.37 -7.48 33.99
C VAL A 43 13.37 -8.11 32.59
N ASN A 44 12.47 -7.66 31.71
CA ASN A 44 12.35 -8.16 30.35
C ASN A 44 12.87 -7.12 29.36
N ASP A 45 13.98 -7.44 28.71
CA ASP A 45 14.61 -6.60 27.68
C ASP A 45 13.81 -6.56 26.35
N GLN A 46 12.52 -6.85 26.39
CA GLN A 46 11.65 -6.83 25.23
C GLN A 46 10.92 -5.50 25.11
N TYR A 47 11.01 -4.90 23.93
CA TYR A 47 10.40 -3.62 23.60
C TYR A 47 9.50 -3.77 22.38
N GLN A 48 8.51 -2.91 22.29
CA GLN A 48 7.61 -2.86 21.15
C GLN A 48 7.23 -1.43 20.76
N PHE A 49 6.94 -1.23 19.49
CA PHE A 49 6.40 0.00 18.94
C PHE A 49 5.43 -0.33 17.81
N THR A 50 4.26 0.31 17.81
CA THR A 50 3.29 0.15 16.72
C THR A 50 3.34 1.38 15.82
N TYR A 51 3.74 1.19 14.58
CA TYR A 51 3.59 2.19 13.54
C TYR A 51 2.21 2.07 12.91
N THR A 52 1.46 3.17 12.87
CA THR A 52 0.16 3.24 12.19
C THR A 52 0.35 4.10 10.95
N THR A 53 -0.04 3.58 9.78
CA THR A 53 0.01 4.33 8.53
C THR A 53 -1.00 5.46 8.54
N LYS A 54 -0.76 6.49 7.75
CA LYS A 54 -1.82 7.42 7.37
C LYS A 54 -2.89 6.67 6.59
N GLN A 55 -4.07 7.28 6.48
CA GLN A 55 -5.17 6.71 5.71
C GLN A 55 -4.69 6.41 4.28
N ASN A 56 -4.94 5.20 3.82
CA ASN A 56 -4.65 4.71 2.46
C ASN A 56 -3.16 4.51 2.11
N GLU A 57 -2.23 4.62 3.04
CA GLU A 57 -0.84 4.27 2.76
C GLU A 57 -0.64 2.77 2.61
N SER A 58 -0.02 2.37 1.51
CA SER A 58 0.33 0.98 1.18
C SER A 58 1.73 0.87 0.56
N GLY A 59 2.18 -0.34 0.31
CA GLY A 59 3.47 -0.64 -0.32
C GLY A 59 4.56 -0.94 0.69
N ASP A 60 5.82 -0.75 0.29
CA ASP A 60 6.98 -1.14 1.07
C ASP A 60 7.37 -0.07 2.09
N PHE A 61 7.55 -0.53 3.32
CA PHE A 61 8.08 0.22 4.44
C PHE A 61 9.31 -0.50 4.99
N PHE A 62 10.33 0.26 5.31
CA PHE A 62 11.56 -0.22 5.88
C PHE A 62 11.71 0.37 7.28
N PHE A 63 11.94 -0.46 8.28
CA PHE A 63 12.07 -0.04 9.67
C PHE A 63 13.42 -0.44 10.23
N ARG A 64 13.93 0.39 11.12
CA ARG A 64 15.08 0.08 11.98
C ARG A 64 14.89 0.72 13.34
N VAL A 65 15.59 0.19 14.34
CA VAL A 65 15.61 0.71 15.69
C VAL A 65 17.01 1.26 15.99
N LYS A 66 17.06 2.46 16.51
CA LYS A 66 18.28 3.14 16.93
C LYS A 66 18.28 3.30 18.43
N GLN A 67 19.22 2.65 19.11
CA GLN A 67 19.48 2.85 20.53
C GLN A 67 20.40 4.07 20.69
N VAL A 68 19.95 5.06 21.45
CA VAL A 68 20.66 6.32 21.66
C VAL A 68 21.01 6.46 23.13
N TYR A 69 22.29 6.45 23.44
CA TYR A 69 22.83 6.62 24.79
C TYR A 69 22.92 8.10 25.17
N ALA A 70 23.01 8.37 26.49
CA ALA A 70 23.13 9.74 27.01
C ALA A 70 24.39 10.46 26.52
N ASN A 71 25.48 9.74 26.25
CA ASN A 71 26.73 10.25 25.67
C ASN A 71 26.70 10.42 24.14
N SER A 72 25.51 10.37 23.52
CA SER A 72 25.30 10.45 22.06
C SER A 72 25.84 9.25 21.26
N TYR A 73 26.40 8.22 21.90
CA TYR A 73 26.71 6.97 21.21
C TYR A 73 25.41 6.31 20.71
N THR A 74 25.47 5.68 19.55
CA THR A 74 24.31 5.04 18.95
C THR A 74 24.60 3.64 18.42
N ARG A 75 23.65 2.74 18.61
CA ARG A 75 23.60 1.44 17.95
C ARG A 75 22.37 1.37 17.05
N ILE A 76 22.50 0.76 15.88
CA ILE A 76 21.40 0.65 14.89
C ILE A 76 21.18 -0.83 14.61
N SER A 77 19.92 -1.25 14.62
CA SER A 77 19.51 -2.60 14.24
C SER A 77 19.64 -2.84 12.73
N GLU A 78 19.47 -4.09 12.33
CA GLU A 78 19.21 -4.42 10.94
C GLU A 78 17.93 -3.72 10.45
N VAL A 79 17.88 -3.47 9.14
CA VAL A 79 16.67 -2.97 8.47
C VAL A 79 15.71 -4.12 8.20
N ARG A 80 14.46 -3.95 8.58
CA ARG A 80 13.39 -4.90 8.29
C ARG A 80 12.39 -4.28 7.33
N LYS A 81 12.02 -5.03 6.28
CA LYS A 81 11.03 -4.63 5.30
C LYS A 81 9.67 -5.21 5.65
N VAL A 82 8.63 -4.39 5.58
CA VAL A 82 7.22 -4.79 5.71
C VAL A 82 6.47 -4.24 4.51
N THR A 83 5.70 -5.08 3.82
CA THR A 83 4.79 -4.65 2.76
C THR A 83 3.37 -4.56 3.32
N LEU A 84 2.84 -3.35 3.40
CA LEU A 84 1.47 -3.10 3.85
C LEU A 84 0.56 -3.01 2.62
N LYS A 85 -0.55 -3.74 2.65
CA LYS A 85 -1.52 -3.78 1.54
C LYS A 85 -2.51 -2.62 1.67
N SER A 86 -2.93 -2.05 0.55
CA SER A 86 -4.06 -1.10 0.53
C SER A 86 -5.32 -1.80 1.03
N SER A 87 -6.11 -1.09 1.83
CA SER A 87 -7.46 -1.53 2.24
C SER A 87 -8.55 -0.85 1.40
N VAL A 88 -8.17 -0.05 0.43
CA VAL A 88 -9.11 0.71 -0.41
C VAL A 88 -9.44 -0.09 -1.66
N VAL A 89 -10.74 -0.28 -1.90
CA VAL A 89 -11.24 -0.85 -3.14
C VAL A 89 -11.04 0.18 -4.25
N PRO A 90 -10.43 -0.19 -5.39
CA PRO A 90 -10.23 0.73 -6.49
C PRO A 90 -11.57 1.27 -7.01
N ARG A 91 -11.60 2.54 -7.41
CA ARG A 91 -12.80 3.19 -7.95
C ARG A 91 -12.59 3.58 -9.41
N PHE A 92 -13.62 3.40 -10.23
CA PHE A 92 -13.61 3.83 -11.61
C PHE A 92 -15.02 4.14 -12.11
N ILE A 93 -15.10 4.98 -13.13
CA ILE A 93 -16.33 5.35 -13.81
C ILE A 93 -16.20 4.99 -15.29
N ILE A 94 -17.23 4.37 -15.85
CA ILE A 94 -17.31 4.02 -17.27
C ILE A 94 -18.19 5.05 -17.97
N SER A 95 -17.69 5.68 -19.03
CA SER A 95 -18.45 6.69 -19.77
C SER A 95 -18.04 6.72 -21.25
N PRO A 96 -19.00 6.82 -22.16
CA PRO A 96 -20.45 6.70 -21.95
C PRO A 96 -20.87 5.27 -21.61
N ASN A 97 -21.95 5.11 -20.85
CA ASN A 97 -22.57 3.82 -20.59
C ASN A 97 -24.11 3.99 -20.51
N PRO A 98 -24.87 3.52 -21.50
CA PRO A 98 -24.47 2.74 -22.69
C PRO A 98 -23.59 3.50 -23.70
N SER A 99 -22.78 2.74 -24.46
CA SER A 99 -21.90 3.26 -25.51
C SER A 99 -22.23 2.68 -26.89
N THR A 100 -21.82 3.38 -27.96
CA THR A 100 -21.93 2.92 -29.35
C THR A 100 -20.59 2.41 -29.92
N GLY A 101 -19.62 2.08 -29.07
CA GLY A 101 -18.34 1.46 -29.50
C GLY A 101 -17.12 1.88 -28.71
N VAL A 102 -16.89 3.17 -28.55
CA VAL A 102 -15.72 3.65 -27.80
C VAL A 102 -16.12 3.97 -26.36
N VAL A 103 -15.39 3.38 -25.41
CA VAL A 103 -15.65 3.54 -23.98
C VAL A 103 -14.44 4.14 -23.30
N GLY A 104 -14.67 5.11 -22.46
CA GLY A 104 -13.67 5.64 -21.54
C GLY A 104 -13.85 5.06 -20.14
N ILE A 105 -12.77 4.68 -19.54
CA ILE A 105 -12.72 4.34 -18.11
C ILE A 105 -11.90 5.42 -17.42
N LYS A 106 -12.56 6.19 -16.57
CA LYS A 106 -11.92 7.16 -15.68
C LYS A 106 -11.66 6.49 -14.36
N PHE A 107 -10.41 6.49 -13.95
CA PHE A 107 -9.99 6.00 -12.65
C PHE A 107 -9.89 7.18 -11.69
N ASP A 108 -10.48 7.00 -10.52
CA ASP A 108 -10.43 7.96 -9.43
C ASP A 108 -9.66 7.31 -8.28
N ASN A 109 -8.33 7.30 -8.44
CA ASN A 109 -7.46 6.57 -7.54
C ASN A 109 -6.29 7.46 -7.11
N ASP A 110 -6.44 8.07 -5.96
CA ASP A 110 -5.45 9.01 -5.40
C ASP A 110 -4.11 8.34 -5.05
N GLU A 111 -4.11 7.01 -4.88
CA GLU A 111 -2.93 6.28 -4.41
C GLU A 111 -1.96 5.86 -5.52
N GLY A 112 -2.41 5.86 -6.76
CA GLY A 112 -1.64 5.30 -7.86
C GLY A 112 -1.39 3.78 -7.72
N GLY A 113 -0.49 3.24 -8.55
CA GLY A 113 -0.05 1.85 -8.45
C GLY A 113 -0.38 0.98 -9.66
N LYS A 114 0.00 -0.30 -9.58
CA LYS A 114 -0.23 -1.28 -10.64
C LYS A 114 -1.59 -1.94 -10.47
N HIS A 115 -2.38 -1.91 -11.53
CA HIS A 115 -3.71 -2.51 -11.56
C HIS A 115 -3.86 -3.44 -12.76
N LYS A 116 -4.74 -4.40 -12.63
CA LYS A 116 -5.19 -5.26 -13.73
C LYS A 116 -6.60 -4.85 -14.13
N LEU A 117 -6.77 -4.47 -15.39
CA LEU A 117 -8.06 -4.22 -16.03
C LEU A 117 -8.47 -5.45 -16.82
N GLU A 118 -9.63 -6.01 -16.51
CA GLU A 118 -10.22 -7.14 -17.22
C GLU A 118 -11.66 -6.81 -17.64
N ILE A 119 -12.03 -7.20 -18.85
CA ILE A 119 -13.41 -7.09 -19.33
C ILE A 119 -13.88 -8.46 -19.74
N PHE A 120 -15.05 -8.83 -19.26
CA PHE A 120 -15.70 -10.11 -19.50
C PHE A 120 -17.00 -9.89 -20.29
N ASN A 121 -17.28 -10.77 -21.25
CA ASN A 121 -18.58 -10.82 -21.93
C ASN A 121 -19.65 -11.50 -21.05
N ALA A 122 -20.87 -11.60 -21.57
CA ALA A 122 -22.00 -12.22 -20.88
C ALA A 122 -21.79 -13.72 -20.55
N GLN A 123 -20.88 -14.39 -21.24
CA GLN A 123 -20.51 -15.79 -20.99
C GLN A 123 -19.36 -15.93 -19.99
N GLY A 124 -18.87 -14.84 -19.42
CA GLY A 124 -17.75 -14.82 -18.49
C GLY A 124 -16.36 -14.97 -19.14
N GLN A 125 -16.30 -14.91 -20.47
CA GLN A 125 -15.02 -14.98 -21.18
C GLN A 125 -14.32 -13.63 -21.13
N THR A 126 -13.01 -13.62 -20.86
CA THR A 126 -12.19 -12.40 -20.87
C THR A 126 -11.99 -11.94 -22.33
N VAL A 127 -12.48 -10.75 -22.65
CA VAL A 127 -12.33 -10.12 -23.98
C VAL A 127 -11.23 -9.04 -23.99
N VAL A 128 -10.93 -8.47 -22.84
CA VAL A 128 -9.81 -7.54 -22.66
C VAL A 128 -9.09 -7.88 -21.36
N ARG A 129 -7.76 -7.91 -21.41
CA ARG A 129 -6.89 -7.99 -20.22
C ARG A 129 -5.70 -7.09 -20.43
N LYS A 130 -5.45 -6.18 -19.48
CA LYS A 130 -4.36 -5.22 -19.56
C LYS A 130 -3.87 -4.85 -18.18
N ASP A 131 -2.56 -4.85 -18.01
CA ASP A 131 -1.93 -4.27 -16.81
C ASP A 131 -1.73 -2.77 -17.06
N ILE A 132 -2.14 -1.96 -16.10
CA ILE A 132 -2.11 -0.50 -16.16
C ILE A 132 -1.43 0.05 -14.92
N VAL A 133 -0.73 1.16 -15.08
CA VAL A 133 -0.18 1.94 -13.95
C VAL A 133 -1.02 3.20 -13.83
N LEU A 134 -1.68 3.36 -12.69
CA LEU A 134 -2.47 4.54 -12.38
C LEU A 134 -1.63 5.53 -11.57
N SER A 135 -1.82 6.81 -11.84
CA SER A 135 -1.21 7.92 -11.08
C SER A 135 -2.21 9.06 -11.02
N GLY A 136 -2.85 9.24 -9.87
CA GLY A 136 -3.94 10.21 -9.74
C GLY A 136 -5.15 9.87 -10.62
N SER A 137 -5.93 10.88 -11.00
CA SER A 137 -7.03 10.70 -11.95
C SER A 137 -6.49 10.43 -13.34
N SER A 138 -6.72 9.23 -13.85
CA SER A 138 -6.28 8.80 -15.18
C SER A 138 -7.45 8.32 -16.03
N TYR A 139 -7.28 8.36 -17.35
CA TYR A 139 -8.29 7.96 -18.32
C TYR A 139 -7.71 6.90 -19.25
N GLN A 140 -8.45 5.81 -19.42
CA GLN A 140 -8.12 4.75 -20.35
C GLN A 140 -9.25 4.57 -21.36
N GLN A 141 -8.93 4.72 -22.64
CA GLN A 141 -9.86 4.42 -23.71
C GLN A 141 -9.82 2.93 -24.05
N ILE A 142 -11.00 2.34 -24.21
CA ILE A 142 -11.18 0.97 -24.70
C ILE A 142 -11.91 1.08 -26.03
N ALA A 143 -11.28 0.57 -27.07
CA ALA A 143 -11.84 0.58 -28.41
C ALA A 143 -12.48 -0.76 -28.76
N SER A 144 -13.57 -0.71 -29.54
CA SER A 144 -14.11 -1.82 -30.36
C SER A 144 -14.55 -3.06 -29.59
N LEU A 145 -15.50 -2.90 -28.67
CA LEU A 145 -16.31 -4.02 -28.20
C LEU A 145 -17.54 -4.17 -29.10
N GLN A 146 -17.95 -5.40 -29.38
CA GLN A 146 -19.23 -5.70 -30.10
C GLN A 146 -20.43 -5.34 -29.22
N SER A 147 -21.59 -5.15 -29.83
CA SER A 147 -22.83 -4.92 -29.08
C SER A 147 -23.08 -6.05 -28.08
N GLY A 148 -23.42 -5.66 -26.88
CA GLY A 148 -23.61 -6.64 -25.79
C GLY A 148 -23.41 -6.07 -24.43
N MET A 149 -23.54 -6.95 -23.42
CA MET A 149 -23.32 -6.64 -22.01
C MET A 149 -21.96 -7.19 -21.58
N TYR A 150 -21.23 -6.38 -20.81
CA TYR A 150 -19.89 -6.68 -20.31
C TYR A 150 -19.77 -6.33 -18.83
N TRP A 151 -18.81 -6.95 -18.16
CA TRP A 151 -18.36 -6.61 -16.80
C TRP A 151 -16.91 -6.14 -16.87
N VAL A 152 -16.68 -4.95 -16.40
CA VAL A 152 -15.35 -4.35 -16.27
C VAL A 152 -14.88 -4.55 -14.85
N LYS A 153 -13.76 -5.25 -14.67
CA LYS A 153 -13.13 -5.51 -13.37
C LYS A 153 -11.78 -4.80 -13.30
N LEU A 154 -11.60 -4.03 -12.26
CA LEU A 154 -10.32 -3.42 -11.91
C LEU A 154 -9.80 -4.06 -10.62
N THR A 155 -8.60 -4.61 -10.65
CA THR A 155 -7.94 -5.23 -9.50
C THR A 155 -6.67 -4.47 -9.18
N ASP A 156 -6.52 -4.00 -7.96
CA ASP A 156 -5.25 -3.50 -7.43
C ASP A 156 -4.31 -4.69 -7.18
N LEU A 157 -3.12 -4.68 -7.81
CA LEU A 157 -2.19 -5.82 -7.73
C LEU A 157 -1.46 -5.90 -6.38
N SER A 158 -1.44 -4.83 -5.61
CA SER A 158 -0.82 -4.82 -4.27
C SER A 158 -1.74 -5.39 -3.20
N SER A 159 -2.98 -4.94 -3.16
CA SER A 159 -3.99 -5.36 -2.17
C SER A 159 -4.79 -6.59 -2.59
N GLN A 160 -4.86 -6.89 -3.91
CA GLN A 160 -5.74 -7.87 -4.53
C GLN A 160 -7.25 -7.52 -4.40
N LEU A 161 -7.56 -6.29 -4.00
CA LEU A 161 -8.93 -5.81 -3.96
C LEU A 161 -9.42 -5.47 -5.37
N SER A 162 -10.69 -5.72 -5.64
CA SER A 162 -11.28 -5.51 -6.96
C SER A 162 -12.59 -4.74 -6.87
N ALA A 163 -12.84 -3.90 -7.87
CA ALA A 163 -14.14 -3.34 -8.17
C ALA A 163 -14.65 -3.89 -9.51
N VAL A 164 -15.97 -4.01 -9.64
CA VAL A 164 -16.63 -4.46 -10.86
C VAL A 164 -17.76 -3.50 -11.20
N SER A 165 -17.88 -3.16 -12.49
CA SER A 165 -18.97 -2.35 -13.02
C SER A 165 -19.48 -2.93 -14.33
N GLN A 166 -20.77 -2.75 -14.59
CA GLN A 166 -21.40 -3.15 -15.84
C GLN A 166 -21.14 -2.13 -16.95
N LEU A 167 -20.99 -2.63 -18.17
CA LEU A 167 -20.87 -1.85 -19.39
C LEU A 167 -21.83 -2.42 -20.44
N TYR A 168 -22.59 -1.55 -21.07
CA TYR A 168 -23.50 -1.90 -22.15
C TYR A 168 -23.07 -1.22 -23.45
N ILE A 169 -22.85 -2.03 -24.52
CA ILE A 169 -22.55 -1.58 -25.89
C ILE A 169 -23.78 -1.79 -26.74
N LYS A 170 -24.23 -0.73 -27.40
CA LYS A 170 -25.38 -0.74 -28.34
C LYS A 170 -24.96 -1.22 -29.73
#